data_fe7d5109b486cd456f01b864691f562b
#
_entry.id   fe7d5109b486cd456f01b864691f562b
#
_cell.length_a   1.000
_cell.length_b   1.000
_cell.length_c   1.000
_cell.angle_alpha   90.00
_cell.angle_beta   90.00
_cell.angle_gamma   90.00
#
_symmetry.space_group_name_H-M   'P 1'
#
loop_
_entity.id
_entity.type
_entity.pdbx_description
1 polymer ?
#
loop_
_entity_poly.entity_id
_entity_poly.type
_entity_poly.pdbx_seq_one_letter_code
_entity_poly.pdbx_strand_id
1 'polypeptide(L)'
;MSQTSEIEAQLAQLDIDTDDFGFVAQIRMMIGAFMGSKVRLRIICLSLALLVLILSTTYATYLLNSWNAPFYDSLERRNLGAFLYQLKVFAMIAGTLLVLNVIQAWLNQMTALYMREGLARDLVDQWMKAGRAMKLANFGAIGVNPDQRLHEDARNLAEITTSLAIGLVNSSVLLVSFVGVLWAISSDFSFNLNGNQIFIPGYMVWAALLYAGTASVLSNLVGRRLPAINAERYSKEAELRFSLMHANENLAAITLARGEDSERGQIQSAIGTVLTVIRRQAIAYTNLTWVSSGFGWLTVIAPILIAAPAYFSGALTFGGLMMAVGAFTQVNAALRWYVDNFRQIADWKAALYRVSTFRKALLEVDVPDTAKMGLAHGQSSDETIVLRDLSVLPGPPGTPTDRGLKLPEPLVTIGRGERVMVNGDASVNRHLLFQAIAGLWHWGKGEILLPKTGTILFLPQKSYFPDTTLRSALAYPRDPTTFGDEAVADALKRAGLERLIHDLDTHQRWDRVLEEDDQARLRTANALLIAPEWLILDDALEGLEPETQEEVLNVLSGMKDTAIIYIGRLEAFHTIMQPKLVHLQPLG
;
A
#
# COMPACT_ATOMS: atom_id res chain seq x y z
N MET A 1 10.93 19.75 3.85
CA MET A 1 11.69 18.49 3.81
C MET A 1 10.75 17.45 3.26
N SER A 2 11.16 16.62 2.31
CA SER A 2 10.25 15.67 1.67
C SER A 2 9.95 14.51 2.63
N GLN A 3 8.74 13.92 2.56
CA GLN A 3 8.39 12.69 3.29
C GLN A 3 9.46 11.59 3.15
N THR A 4 10.19 11.59 2.05
CA THR A 4 11.30 10.66 1.80
C THR A 4 12.45 10.87 2.79
N SER A 5 12.82 12.12 3.13
CA SER A 5 13.90 12.40 4.08
C SER A 5 13.50 12.12 5.54
N GLU A 6 12.21 12.22 5.87
CA GLU A 6 11.71 11.81 7.20
C GLU A 6 11.69 10.29 7.34
N ILE A 7 11.27 9.59 6.29
CA ILE A 7 11.29 8.11 6.25
C ILE A 7 12.73 7.61 6.28
N GLU A 8 13.65 8.22 5.55
CA GLU A 8 15.08 7.88 5.58
C GLU A 8 15.71 8.14 6.96
N ALA A 9 15.38 9.27 7.61
CA ALA A 9 15.85 9.56 8.96
C ALA A 9 15.31 8.59 10.01
N GLN A 10 14.09 8.10 9.84
CA GLN A 10 13.46 7.13 10.74
C GLN A 10 13.91 5.70 10.47
N LEU A 11 14.22 5.35 9.22
CA LEU A 11 14.86 4.08 8.87
C LEU A 11 16.28 4.01 9.44
N ALA A 12 17.01 5.13 9.47
CA ALA A 12 18.32 5.23 10.10
C ALA A 12 18.26 5.06 11.63
N GLN A 13 17.15 5.46 12.28
CA GLN A 13 16.94 5.20 13.72
C GLN A 13 16.65 3.74 14.05
N LEU A 14 16.22 2.97 13.05
CA LEU A 14 15.93 1.54 13.19
C LEU A 14 17.17 0.64 12.95
N ASP A 15 18.34 1.25 12.67
CA ASP A 15 19.52 0.51 12.18
C ASP A 15 19.21 -0.35 10.92
N ILE A 16 18.09 -0.02 10.23
CA ILE A 16 17.77 -0.61 8.92
C ILE A 16 18.67 0.10 7.93
N ASP A 17 19.70 -0.58 7.50
CA ASP A 17 20.70 -0.07 6.55
C ASP A 17 19.99 0.37 5.25
N THR A 18 19.71 1.69 5.15
CA THR A 18 19.03 2.28 4.01
C THR A 18 19.96 2.48 2.82
N ASP A 19 21.27 2.55 3.07
CA ASP A 19 22.27 2.72 2.01
C ASP A 19 22.38 1.48 1.11
N ASP A 20 22.01 0.30 1.61
CA ASP A 20 22.05 -0.96 0.85
C ASP A 20 20.72 -1.32 0.18
N PHE A 21 19.63 -0.52 0.39
CA PHE A 21 18.31 -0.79 -0.20
C PHE A 21 18.11 -0.10 -1.55
N GLY A 22 19.11 -0.30 -2.42
CA GLY A 22 19.11 0.25 -3.77
C GLY A 22 17.92 -0.24 -4.62
N PHE A 23 17.66 0.48 -5.71
CA PHE A 23 16.55 0.20 -6.65
C PHE A 23 16.49 -1.27 -7.11
N VAL A 24 17.66 -1.89 -7.39
CA VAL A 24 17.74 -3.30 -7.82
C VAL A 24 17.30 -4.25 -6.69
N ALA A 25 17.66 -3.95 -5.44
CA ALA A 25 17.26 -4.74 -4.29
C ALA A 25 15.73 -4.68 -4.07
N GLN A 26 15.12 -3.50 -4.26
CA GLN A 26 13.66 -3.33 -4.20
C GLN A 26 12.95 -4.19 -5.26
N ILE A 27 13.42 -4.16 -6.51
CA ILE A 27 12.87 -4.99 -7.59
C ILE A 27 13.04 -6.48 -7.26
N ARG A 28 14.23 -6.90 -6.83
CA ARG A 28 14.51 -8.31 -6.47
C ARG A 28 13.59 -8.80 -5.35
N MET A 29 13.38 -7.97 -4.34
CA MET A 29 12.46 -8.28 -3.23
C MET A 29 11.03 -8.47 -3.72
N MET A 30 10.55 -7.60 -4.61
CA MET A 30 9.20 -7.69 -5.17
C MET A 30 9.03 -8.90 -6.09
N ILE A 31 10.02 -9.19 -6.94
CA ILE A 31 10.04 -10.42 -7.74
C ILE A 31 9.98 -11.65 -6.82
N GLY A 32 10.74 -11.64 -5.72
CA GLY A 32 10.70 -12.70 -4.70
C GLY A 32 9.32 -12.90 -4.09
N ALA A 33 8.60 -11.80 -3.80
CA ALA A 33 7.21 -11.86 -3.31
C ALA A 33 6.27 -12.53 -4.32
N PHE A 34 6.36 -12.15 -5.61
CA PHE A 34 5.55 -12.76 -6.67
C PHE A 34 5.90 -14.23 -6.91
N MET A 35 7.19 -14.58 -6.90
CA MET A 35 7.63 -15.96 -7.10
C MET A 35 7.29 -16.87 -5.92
N GLY A 36 7.21 -16.33 -4.70
CA GLY A 36 6.74 -17.03 -3.49
C GLY A 36 5.23 -17.20 -3.42
N SER A 37 4.45 -16.47 -4.22
CA SER A 37 2.99 -16.48 -4.15
C SER A 37 2.37 -17.75 -4.71
N LYS A 38 1.17 -18.11 -4.21
CA LYS A 38 0.37 -19.24 -4.72
C LYS A 38 -0.05 -19.07 -6.18
N VAL A 39 -0.06 -17.84 -6.69
CA VAL A 39 -0.50 -17.49 -8.05
C VAL A 39 0.66 -17.38 -9.05
N ARG A 40 1.91 -17.71 -8.66
CA ARG A 40 3.12 -17.56 -9.49
C ARG A 40 3.00 -18.16 -10.89
N LEU A 41 2.47 -19.39 -11.01
CA LEU A 41 2.33 -20.07 -12.30
C LEU A 41 1.36 -19.32 -13.23
N ARG A 42 0.27 -18.78 -12.69
CA ARG A 42 -0.70 -17.99 -13.47
C ARG A 42 -0.07 -16.71 -14.00
N ILE A 43 0.71 -16.00 -13.16
CA ILE A 43 1.42 -14.78 -13.56
C ILE A 43 2.42 -15.09 -14.68
N ILE A 44 3.22 -16.15 -14.55
CA ILE A 44 4.21 -16.56 -15.55
C ILE A 44 3.52 -16.94 -16.87
N CYS A 45 2.47 -17.78 -16.83
CA CYS A 45 1.74 -18.20 -18.04
C CYS A 45 1.10 -16.99 -18.76
N LEU A 46 0.47 -16.07 -18.01
CA LEU A 46 -0.12 -14.86 -18.57
C LEU A 46 0.92 -13.91 -19.16
N SER A 47 2.06 -13.73 -18.50
CA SER A 47 3.17 -12.92 -19.00
C SER A 47 3.75 -13.49 -20.30
N LEU A 48 3.90 -14.82 -20.37
CA LEU A 48 4.35 -15.49 -21.60
C LEU A 48 3.31 -15.36 -22.73
N ALA A 49 2.04 -15.55 -22.42
CA ALA A 49 0.95 -15.36 -23.38
C ALA A 49 0.89 -13.92 -23.91
N LEU A 50 1.08 -12.92 -23.04
CA LEU A 50 1.19 -11.53 -23.42
C LEU A 50 2.38 -11.27 -24.33
N LEU A 51 3.54 -11.86 -24.05
CA LEU A 51 4.72 -11.72 -24.91
C LEU A 51 4.46 -12.27 -26.32
N VAL A 52 3.90 -13.47 -26.42
CA VAL A 52 3.52 -14.07 -27.71
C VAL A 52 2.50 -13.19 -28.43
N LEU A 53 1.53 -12.65 -27.71
CA LEU A 53 0.50 -11.79 -28.29
C LEU A 53 1.08 -10.46 -28.78
N ILE A 54 2.00 -9.83 -28.05
CA ILE A 54 2.69 -8.61 -28.47
C ILE A 54 3.47 -8.86 -29.77
N LEU A 55 4.20 -9.97 -29.87
CA LEU A 55 4.91 -10.33 -31.10
C LEU A 55 3.94 -10.53 -32.26
N SER A 56 2.82 -11.20 -32.04
CA SER A 56 1.78 -11.41 -33.06
C SER A 56 1.12 -10.11 -33.49
N THR A 57 0.83 -9.20 -32.55
CA THR A 57 0.26 -7.88 -32.82
C THR A 57 1.24 -7.01 -33.59
N THR A 58 2.53 -7.04 -33.21
CA THR A 58 3.59 -6.31 -33.95
C THR A 58 3.73 -6.84 -35.35
N TYR A 59 3.71 -8.16 -35.57
CA TYR A 59 3.74 -8.74 -36.89
C TYR A 59 2.52 -8.35 -37.75
N ALA A 60 1.33 -8.36 -37.18
CA ALA A 60 0.11 -7.90 -37.85
C ALA A 60 0.17 -6.40 -38.18
N THR A 61 0.76 -5.58 -37.32
CA THR A 61 1.00 -4.15 -37.55
C THR A 61 2.03 -3.94 -38.66
N TYR A 62 3.07 -4.76 -38.72
CA TYR A 62 4.01 -4.79 -39.85
C TYR A 62 3.31 -5.13 -41.17
N LEU A 63 2.45 -6.16 -41.19
CA LEU A 63 1.65 -6.51 -42.37
C LEU A 63 0.73 -5.36 -42.80
N LEU A 64 0.10 -4.68 -41.83
CA LEU A 64 -0.73 -3.50 -42.11
C LEU A 64 0.09 -2.37 -42.73
N ASN A 65 1.31 -2.13 -42.24
CA ASN A 65 2.20 -1.13 -42.81
C ASN A 65 2.65 -1.51 -44.23
N SER A 66 3.00 -2.77 -44.44
CA SER A 66 3.40 -3.28 -45.78
C SER A 66 2.25 -3.26 -46.78
N TRP A 67 1.00 -3.42 -46.29
CA TRP A 67 -0.21 -3.31 -47.11
C TRP A 67 -0.39 -1.90 -47.72
N ASN A 68 0.13 -0.84 -47.07
CA ASN A 68 0.05 0.51 -47.63
C ASN A 68 0.63 0.60 -49.03
N ALA A 69 1.74 -0.09 -49.33
CA ALA A 69 2.37 0.00 -50.62
C ALA A 69 1.45 -0.49 -51.77
N PRO A 70 0.97 -1.74 -51.83
CA PRO A 70 0.09 -2.19 -52.93
C PRO A 70 -1.27 -1.49 -52.93
N PHE A 71 -1.76 -1.02 -51.80
CA PHE A 71 -3.04 -0.30 -51.71
C PHE A 71 -2.92 1.08 -52.42
N TYR A 72 -1.94 1.92 -52.04
CA TYR A 72 -1.78 3.23 -52.62
C TYR A 72 -1.28 3.18 -54.07
N ASP A 73 -0.46 2.18 -54.45
CA ASP A 73 -0.06 1.96 -55.85
C ASP A 73 -1.24 1.55 -56.73
N SER A 74 -2.22 0.78 -56.21
CA SER A 74 -3.44 0.44 -56.96
C SER A 74 -4.34 1.66 -57.19
N LEU A 75 -4.34 2.60 -56.25
CA LEU A 75 -5.07 3.86 -56.35
C LEU A 75 -4.41 4.81 -57.36
N GLU A 76 -3.08 4.94 -57.30
CA GLU A 76 -2.28 5.74 -58.25
C GLU A 76 -2.47 5.25 -59.69
N ARG A 77 -2.43 3.91 -59.90
CA ARG A 77 -2.65 3.27 -61.19
C ARG A 77 -4.12 3.21 -61.62
N ARG A 78 -5.07 3.71 -60.80
CA ARG A 78 -6.53 3.70 -61.02
C ARG A 78 -7.08 2.30 -61.33
N ASN A 79 -6.49 1.25 -60.75
CA ASN A 79 -6.92 -0.14 -60.93
C ASN A 79 -7.97 -0.56 -59.88
N LEU A 80 -9.25 -0.48 -60.27
CA LEU A 80 -10.38 -0.78 -59.37
C LEU A 80 -10.34 -2.23 -58.84
N GLY A 81 -9.96 -3.21 -59.70
CA GLY A 81 -9.90 -4.61 -59.29
C GLY A 81 -8.86 -4.87 -58.22
N ALA A 82 -7.65 -4.34 -58.38
CA ALA A 82 -6.59 -4.41 -57.38
C ALA A 82 -6.97 -3.65 -56.12
N PHE A 83 -7.59 -2.48 -56.22
CA PHE A 83 -8.06 -1.70 -55.09
C PHE A 83 -9.09 -2.48 -54.23
N LEU A 84 -10.13 -3.08 -54.86
CA LEU A 84 -11.13 -3.88 -54.14
C LEU A 84 -10.52 -5.13 -53.49
N TYR A 85 -9.51 -5.74 -54.13
CA TYR A 85 -8.77 -6.84 -53.50
C TYR A 85 -8.01 -6.37 -52.26
N GLN A 86 -7.33 -5.22 -52.31
CA GLN A 86 -6.61 -4.66 -51.16
C GLN A 86 -7.55 -4.29 -50.01
N LEU A 87 -8.79 -3.87 -50.27
CA LEU A 87 -9.79 -3.65 -49.20
C LEU A 87 -10.16 -4.94 -48.46
N LYS A 88 -10.24 -6.08 -49.16
CA LYS A 88 -10.46 -7.38 -48.52
C LYS A 88 -9.27 -7.77 -47.65
N VAL A 89 -8.03 -7.56 -48.13
CA VAL A 89 -6.82 -7.81 -47.37
C VAL A 89 -6.78 -6.92 -46.12
N PHE A 90 -7.12 -5.64 -46.25
CA PHE A 90 -7.23 -4.72 -45.12
C PHE A 90 -8.22 -5.22 -44.07
N ALA A 91 -9.44 -5.61 -44.50
CA ALA A 91 -10.47 -6.10 -43.56
C ALA A 91 -9.99 -7.34 -42.78
N MET A 92 -9.22 -8.23 -43.41
CA MET A 92 -8.65 -9.40 -42.77
C MET A 92 -7.57 -9.03 -41.74
N ILE A 93 -6.62 -8.14 -42.11
CA ILE A 93 -5.56 -7.68 -41.20
C ILE A 93 -6.16 -6.89 -40.04
N ALA A 94 -7.07 -5.95 -40.32
CA ALA A 94 -7.72 -5.12 -39.30
C ALA A 94 -8.58 -5.95 -38.37
N GLY A 95 -9.33 -6.94 -38.88
CA GLY A 95 -10.09 -7.89 -38.08
C GLY A 95 -9.20 -8.72 -37.15
N THR A 96 -8.05 -9.19 -37.67
CA THR A 96 -7.06 -9.90 -36.84
C THR A 96 -6.49 -9.01 -35.74
N LEU A 97 -6.09 -7.79 -36.07
CA LEU A 97 -5.60 -6.81 -35.09
C LEU A 97 -6.64 -6.49 -34.01
N LEU A 98 -7.91 -6.34 -34.41
CA LEU A 98 -9.00 -6.11 -33.47
C LEU A 98 -9.09 -7.26 -32.44
N VAL A 99 -9.10 -8.50 -32.91
CA VAL A 99 -9.16 -9.69 -32.05
C VAL A 99 -7.94 -9.75 -31.13
N LEU A 100 -6.73 -9.55 -31.68
CA LEU A 100 -5.49 -9.56 -30.89
C LEU A 100 -5.52 -8.47 -29.80
N ASN A 101 -5.96 -7.25 -30.13
CA ASN A 101 -6.05 -6.14 -29.17
C ASN A 101 -7.07 -6.41 -28.05
N VAL A 102 -8.22 -7.03 -28.38
CA VAL A 102 -9.22 -7.43 -27.36
C VAL A 102 -8.64 -8.48 -26.42
N ILE A 103 -7.97 -9.49 -26.97
CA ILE A 103 -7.31 -10.53 -26.15
C ILE A 103 -6.20 -9.90 -25.29
N GLN A 104 -5.43 -8.97 -25.84
CA GLN A 104 -4.35 -8.26 -25.12
C GLN A 104 -4.92 -7.46 -23.94
N ALA A 105 -6.01 -6.73 -24.16
CA ALA A 105 -6.68 -5.98 -23.10
C ALA A 105 -7.13 -6.89 -21.95
N TRP A 106 -7.74 -8.04 -22.29
CA TRP A 106 -8.16 -9.01 -21.28
C TRP A 106 -6.98 -9.63 -20.51
N LEU A 107 -5.93 -10.07 -21.22
CA LEU A 107 -4.75 -10.66 -20.60
C LEU A 107 -4.03 -9.64 -19.70
N ASN A 108 -3.97 -8.37 -20.10
CA ASN A 108 -3.41 -7.30 -19.30
C ASN A 108 -4.15 -7.15 -17.96
N GLN A 109 -5.49 -7.09 -18.00
CA GLN A 109 -6.31 -6.98 -16.80
C GLN A 109 -6.15 -8.21 -15.88
N MET A 110 -6.11 -9.42 -16.47
CA MET A 110 -5.91 -10.64 -15.69
C MET A 110 -4.52 -10.70 -15.05
N THR A 111 -3.49 -10.25 -15.74
CA THR A 111 -2.13 -10.18 -15.19
C THR A 111 -2.07 -9.19 -14.01
N ALA A 112 -2.65 -8.01 -14.16
CA ALA A 112 -2.73 -7.02 -13.09
C ALA A 112 -3.51 -7.56 -11.87
N LEU A 113 -4.62 -8.26 -12.11
CA LEU A 113 -5.43 -8.89 -11.06
C LEU A 113 -4.61 -9.90 -10.24
N TYR A 114 -3.93 -10.85 -10.91
CA TYR A 114 -3.16 -11.88 -10.20
C TYR A 114 -1.89 -11.32 -9.55
N MET A 115 -1.27 -10.30 -10.14
CA MET A 115 -0.17 -9.59 -9.47
C MET A 115 -0.65 -8.90 -8.20
N ARG A 116 -1.78 -8.21 -8.26
CA ARG A 116 -2.41 -7.60 -7.07
C ARG A 116 -2.78 -8.64 -6.03
N GLU A 117 -3.42 -9.75 -6.43
CA GLU A 117 -3.78 -10.84 -5.52
C GLU A 117 -2.54 -11.40 -4.81
N GLY A 118 -1.47 -11.70 -5.57
CA GLY A 118 -0.25 -12.26 -5.01
C GLY A 118 0.42 -11.33 -4.02
N LEU A 119 0.52 -10.04 -4.35
CA LEU A 119 1.15 -9.04 -3.49
C LEU A 119 0.32 -8.74 -2.24
N ALA A 120 -0.98 -8.51 -2.40
CA ALA A 120 -1.84 -8.18 -1.27
C ALA A 120 -1.92 -9.32 -0.25
N ARG A 121 -2.03 -10.57 -0.71
CA ARG A 121 -2.02 -11.74 0.19
C ARG A 121 -0.68 -11.90 0.91
N ASP A 122 0.46 -11.75 0.21
CA ASP A 122 1.79 -11.83 0.85
C ASP A 122 1.93 -10.76 1.93
N LEU A 123 1.55 -9.51 1.65
CA LEU A 123 1.64 -8.42 2.61
C LEU A 123 0.72 -8.64 3.82
N VAL A 124 -0.53 -9.06 3.61
CA VAL A 124 -1.49 -9.35 4.69
C VAL A 124 -1.00 -10.54 5.53
N ASP A 125 -0.55 -11.62 4.89
CA ASP A 125 -0.02 -12.80 5.58
C ASP A 125 1.22 -12.45 6.44
N GLN A 126 2.09 -11.55 5.96
CA GLN A 126 3.23 -11.10 6.74
C GLN A 126 2.83 -10.14 7.87
N TRP A 127 1.88 -9.24 7.62
CA TRP A 127 1.44 -8.25 8.58
C TRP A 127 0.65 -8.86 9.74
N MET A 128 -0.20 -9.88 9.44
CA MET A 128 -1.03 -10.57 10.44
C MET A 128 -0.30 -11.67 11.22
N LYS A 129 1.00 -11.87 11.00
CA LYS A 129 1.78 -12.75 11.90
C LYS A 129 1.79 -12.20 13.32
N ALA A 130 1.76 -13.10 14.28
CA ALA A 130 1.62 -12.77 15.71
C ALA A 130 2.57 -11.64 16.15
N GLY A 131 2.02 -10.55 16.64
CA GLY A 131 2.73 -9.40 17.19
C GLY A 131 3.38 -8.45 16.17
N ARG A 132 3.54 -8.81 14.89
CA ARG A 132 4.25 -7.98 13.89
C ARG A 132 3.58 -6.63 13.65
N ALA A 133 2.26 -6.61 13.46
CA ALA A 133 1.52 -5.38 13.21
C ALA A 133 1.72 -4.36 14.33
N MET A 134 1.64 -4.82 15.58
CA MET A 134 1.81 -3.95 16.75
C MET A 134 3.26 -3.49 16.93
N LYS A 135 4.22 -4.40 16.74
CA LYS A 135 5.64 -4.03 16.75
C LYS A 135 5.93 -2.96 15.71
N LEU A 136 5.41 -3.14 14.48
CA LEU A 136 5.61 -2.18 13.40
C LEU A 136 4.95 -0.83 13.70
N ALA A 137 3.77 -0.80 14.33
CA ALA A 137 3.08 0.42 14.72
C ALA A 137 3.89 1.28 15.71
N ASN A 138 4.70 0.63 16.55
CA ASN A 138 5.59 1.30 17.51
C ASN A 138 6.89 1.84 16.87
N PHE A 139 7.15 1.55 15.59
CA PHE A 139 8.38 1.93 14.87
C PHE A 139 8.23 3.15 13.95
N GLY A 140 7.46 4.16 14.33
CA GLY A 140 7.43 5.46 13.64
C GLY A 140 6.72 5.46 12.29
N ALA A 141 7.20 6.25 11.31
CA ALA A 141 6.47 6.55 10.07
C ALA A 141 6.21 5.35 9.14
N ILE A 142 6.95 4.24 9.27
CA ILE A 142 6.70 3.04 8.48
C ILE A 142 5.43 2.34 8.93
N GLY A 143 5.12 2.41 10.24
CA GLY A 143 3.90 1.87 10.83
C GLY A 143 2.66 2.75 10.63
N VAL A 144 2.81 3.97 10.11
CA VAL A 144 1.69 4.88 9.85
C VAL A 144 0.96 4.49 8.57
N ASN A 145 -0.37 4.37 8.65
CA ASN A 145 -1.28 4.01 7.56
C ASN A 145 -0.93 2.68 6.86
N PRO A 146 -0.85 1.55 7.58
CA PRO A 146 -0.60 0.24 6.99
C PRO A 146 -1.71 -0.17 6.01
N ASP A 147 -2.96 0.24 6.23
CA ASP A 147 -4.10 0.08 5.35
C ASP A 147 -3.86 0.64 3.95
N GLN A 148 -3.29 1.84 3.84
CA GLN A 148 -2.92 2.45 2.57
C GLN A 148 -1.84 1.63 1.84
N ARG A 149 -0.82 1.12 2.58
CA ARG A 149 0.25 0.28 2.01
C ARG A 149 -0.28 -1.05 1.49
N LEU A 150 -1.13 -1.70 2.30
CA LEU A 150 -1.71 -3.01 1.99
C LEU A 150 -2.71 -2.97 0.84
N HIS A 151 -3.48 -1.89 0.73
CA HIS A 151 -4.56 -1.77 -0.25
C HIS A 151 -4.17 -0.91 -1.45
N GLU A 152 -3.94 0.39 -1.25
CA GLU A 152 -3.79 1.35 -2.34
C GLU A 152 -2.42 1.26 -3.02
N ASP A 153 -1.33 1.29 -2.23
CA ASP A 153 0.02 1.22 -2.79
C ASP A 153 0.28 -0.13 -3.47
N ALA A 154 -0.18 -1.24 -2.87
CA ALA A 154 -0.06 -2.57 -3.47
C ALA A 154 -0.84 -2.70 -4.77
N ARG A 155 -2.07 -2.14 -4.83
CA ARG A 155 -2.88 -2.08 -6.06
C ARG A 155 -2.17 -1.26 -7.13
N ASN A 156 -1.78 -0.04 -6.80
CA ASN A 156 -1.12 0.87 -7.73
C ASN A 156 0.18 0.27 -8.28
N LEU A 157 0.98 -0.35 -7.41
CA LEU A 157 2.21 -1.02 -7.83
C LEU A 157 1.93 -2.15 -8.83
N ALA A 158 0.95 -3.01 -8.57
CA ALA A 158 0.61 -4.11 -9.47
C ALA A 158 0.09 -3.62 -10.83
N GLU A 159 -0.85 -2.67 -10.84
CA GLU A 159 -1.46 -2.12 -12.05
C GLU A 159 -0.43 -1.37 -12.91
N ILE A 160 0.36 -0.49 -12.29
CA ILE A 160 1.37 0.30 -13.00
C ILE A 160 2.52 -0.60 -13.49
N THR A 161 2.97 -1.57 -12.70
CA THR A 161 4.02 -2.53 -13.13
C THR A 161 3.57 -3.27 -14.39
N THR A 162 2.35 -3.78 -14.41
CA THR A 162 1.79 -4.51 -15.56
C THR A 162 1.70 -3.60 -16.78
N SER A 163 1.13 -2.40 -16.62
CA SER A 163 0.99 -1.43 -17.72
C SER A 163 2.33 -1.00 -18.30
N LEU A 164 3.29 -0.62 -17.45
CA LEU A 164 4.62 -0.19 -17.87
C LEU A 164 5.43 -1.32 -18.51
N ALA A 165 5.39 -2.53 -17.93
CA ALA A 165 6.12 -3.67 -18.48
C ALA A 165 5.62 -4.02 -19.88
N ILE A 166 4.29 -4.11 -20.07
CA ILE A 166 3.68 -4.39 -21.37
C ILE A 166 3.95 -3.27 -22.37
N GLY A 167 3.78 -2.01 -21.95
CA GLY A 167 4.05 -0.85 -22.79
C GLY A 167 5.51 -0.78 -23.25
N LEU A 168 6.46 -1.04 -22.35
CA LEU A 168 7.89 -1.07 -22.67
C LEU A 168 8.24 -2.18 -23.67
N VAL A 169 7.74 -3.41 -23.43
CA VAL A 169 7.97 -4.55 -24.33
C VAL A 169 7.36 -4.25 -25.71
N ASN A 170 6.11 -3.79 -25.75
CA ASN A 170 5.43 -3.45 -26.99
C ASN A 170 6.19 -2.36 -27.79
N SER A 171 6.57 -1.26 -27.11
CA SER A 171 7.32 -0.18 -27.75
C SER A 171 8.70 -0.63 -28.22
N SER A 172 9.39 -1.48 -27.47
CA SER A 172 10.70 -2.02 -27.86
C SER A 172 10.60 -2.93 -29.08
N VAL A 173 9.61 -3.82 -29.13
CA VAL A 173 9.40 -4.73 -30.26
C VAL A 173 8.99 -3.95 -31.52
N LEU A 174 8.09 -2.97 -31.40
CA LEU A 174 7.71 -2.08 -32.49
C LEU A 174 8.92 -1.28 -32.99
N LEU A 175 9.71 -0.71 -32.08
CA LEU A 175 10.91 0.07 -32.45
C LEU A 175 11.88 -0.76 -33.28
N VAL A 176 12.26 -1.95 -32.81
CA VAL A 176 13.19 -2.84 -33.54
C VAL A 176 12.63 -3.23 -34.87
N SER A 177 11.33 -3.59 -34.95
CA SER A 177 10.69 -4.00 -36.21
C SER A 177 10.65 -2.86 -37.25
N PHE A 178 10.20 -1.68 -36.84
CA PHE A 178 10.01 -0.57 -37.78
C PHE A 178 11.29 0.22 -38.10
N VAL A 179 12.29 0.21 -37.19
CA VAL A 179 13.65 0.64 -37.55
C VAL A 179 14.20 -0.24 -38.68
N GLY A 180 13.99 -1.56 -38.64
CA GLY A 180 14.36 -2.47 -39.72
C GLY A 180 13.66 -2.14 -41.04
N VAL A 181 12.35 -1.81 -41.00
CA VAL A 181 11.58 -1.40 -42.17
C VAL A 181 12.12 -0.09 -42.78
N LEU A 182 12.31 0.95 -41.94
CA LEU A 182 12.85 2.24 -42.41
C LEU A 182 14.28 2.09 -42.98
N TRP A 183 15.08 1.26 -42.33
CA TRP A 183 16.43 0.96 -42.81
C TRP A 183 16.39 0.32 -44.20
N ALA A 184 15.56 -0.73 -44.38
CA ALA A 184 15.43 -1.42 -45.64
C ALA A 184 14.93 -0.51 -46.80
N ILE A 185 13.96 0.39 -46.51
CA ILE A 185 13.42 1.33 -47.50
C ILE A 185 14.46 2.39 -47.90
N SER A 186 15.36 2.76 -46.98
CA SER A 186 16.29 3.89 -47.19
C SER A 186 17.74 3.46 -47.46
N SER A 187 18.02 2.14 -47.54
CA SER A 187 19.38 1.61 -47.68
C SER A 187 20.02 1.92 -49.05
N ASP A 188 19.23 1.99 -50.11
CA ASP A 188 19.76 2.08 -51.47
C ASP A 188 19.66 3.50 -52.05
N PHE A 189 19.22 4.48 -51.26
CA PHE A 189 19.03 5.84 -51.71
C PHE A 189 20.28 6.70 -51.52
N SER A 190 20.72 7.40 -52.59
CA SER A 190 21.79 8.39 -52.57
C SER A 190 21.27 9.80 -52.91
N PHE A 191 21.70 10.78 -52.11
CA PHE A 191 21.41 12.20 -52.37
C PHE A 191 22.35 12.75 -53.41
N ASN A 192 21.82 13.40 -54.44
CA ASN A 192 22.64 14.14 -55.42
C ASN A 192 22.68 15.63 -55.03
N LEU A 193 23.76 16.06 -54.37
CA LEU A 193 23.96 17.46 -53.93
C LEU A 193 25.10 18.07 -54.79
N ASN A 194 24.77 19.01 -55.63
CA ASN A 194 25.75 19.70 -56.50
C ASN A 194 26.68 18.78 -57.33
N GLY A 195 26.14 17.65 -57.80
CA GLY A 195 26.92 16.71 -58.60
C GLY A 195 27.68 15.62 -57.80
N ASN A 196 27.68 15.71 -56.49
CA ASN A 196 28.26 14.67 -55.61
C ASN A 196 27.15 13.75 -55.09
N GLN A 197 27.31 12.44 -55.27
CA GLN A 197 26.43 11.45 -54.66
C GLN A 197 26.85 11.21 -53.21
N ILE A 198 26.01 11.64 -52.30
CA ILE A 198 26.21 11.38 -50.83
C ILE A 198 25.30 10.21 -50.47
N PHE A 199 25.91 9.12 -50.02
CA PHE A 199 25.21 7.94 -49.56
C PHE A 199 25.16 7.94 -48.02
N ILE A 200 23.94 7.99 -47.44
CA ILE A 200 23.71 7.88 -46.00
C ILE A 200 22.84 6.65 -45.75
N PRO A 201 23.41 5.51 -45.33
CA PRO A 201 22.65 4.28 -45.11
C PRO A 201 21.61 4.50 -44.03
N GLY A 202 20.36 4.15 -44.32
CA GLY A 202 19.28 4.26 -43.33
C GLY A 202 18.91 5.69 -42.90
N TYR A 203 19.09 6.70 -43.80
CA TYR A 203 18.89 8.13 -43.47
C TYR A 203 17.53 8.43 -42.83
N MET A 204 16.47 7.68 -43.19
CA MET A 204 15.14 7.85 -42.59
C MET A 204 15.12 7.48 -41.11
N VAL A 205 15.94 6.49 -40.69
CA VAL A 205 16.08 6.13 -39.28
C VAL A 205 16.75 7.24 -38.49
N TRP A 206 17.85 7.80 -39.04
CA TRP A 206 18.54 8.93 -38.40
C TRP A 206 17.65 10.17 -38.30
N ALA A 207 16.86 10.44 -39.33
CA ALA A 207 15.89 11.52 -39.32
C ALA A 207 14.78 11.31 -38.29
N ALA A 208 14.29 10.08 -38.12
CA ALA A 208 13.30 9.74 -37.10
C ALA A 208 13.88 9.89 -35.69
N LEU A 209 15.12 9.45 -35.44
CA LEU A 209 15.82 9.63 -34.16
C LEU A 209 16.04 11.10 -33.83
N LEU A 210 16.49 11.91 -34.81
CA LEU A 210 16.69 13.34 -34.63
C LEU A 210 15.35 14.04 -34.30
N TYR A 211 14.30 13.70 -35.05
CA TYR A 211 12.96 14.25 -34.87
C TYR A 211 12.40 13.93 -33.44
N ALA A 212 12.42 12.66 -33.08
CA ALA A 212 11.95 12.23 -31.74
C ALA A 212 12.83 12.79 -30.62
N GLY A 213 14.16 12.85 -30.82
CA GLY A 213 15.10 13.43 -29.88
C GLY A 213 14.85 14.92 -29.64
N THR A 214 14.66 15.71 -30.69
CA THR A 214 14.35 17.14 -30.59
C THR A 214 13.01 17.38 -29.90
N ALA A 215 11.98 16.61 -30.25
CA ALA A 215 10.67 16.66 -29.59
C ALA A 215 10.78 16.33 -28.10
N SER A 216 11.54 15.30 -27.74
CA SER A 216 11.74 14.88 -26.34
C SER A 216 12.50 15.93 -25.52
N VAL A 217 13.60 16.46 -26.07
CA VAL A 217 14.40 17.49 -25.39
C VAL A 217 13.57 18.75 -25.16
N LEU A 218 12.83 19.20 -26.17
CA LEU A 218 12.02 20.40 -26.03
C LEU A 218 10.84 20.22 -25.07
N SER A 219 10.17 19.06 -25.12
CA SER A 219 9.11 18.70 -24.16
C SER A 219 9.64 18.66 -22.73
N ASN A 220 10.83 18.10 -22.51
CA ASN A 220 11.46 18.05 -21.19
C ASN A 220 11.86 19.44 -20.68
N LEU A 221 12.42 20.29 -21.53
CA LEU A 221 12.80 21.67 -21.16
C LEU A 221 11.58 22.48 -20.70
N VAL A 222 10.46 22.36 -21.40
CA VAL A 222 9.22 23.08 -21.07
C VAL A 222 8.51 22.44 -19.89
N GLY A 223 8.47 21.09 -19.81
CA GLY A 223 7.76 20.33 -18.79
C GLY A 223 8.49 20.17 -17.46
N ARG A 224 9.77 20.50 -17.34
CA ARG A 224 10.63 20.20 -16.16
C ARG A 224 10.11 20.73 -14.83
N ARG A 225 9.28 21.79 -14.83
CA ARG A 225 8.68 22.37 -13.62
C ARG A 225 7.37 21.71 -13.20
N LEU A 226 6.74 20.93 -14.07
CA LEU A 226 5.44 20.29 -13.79
C LEU A 226 5.46 19.34 -12.58
N PRO A 227 6.50 18.49 -12.38
CA PRO A 227 6.52 17.62 -11.20
C PRO A 227 6.49 18.39 -9.88
N ALA A 228 7.24 19.49 -9.77
CA ALA A 228 7.25 20.33 -8.57
C ALA A 228 5.90 21.02 -8.32
N ILE A 229 5.27 21.56 -9.40
CA ILE A 229 3.94 22.18 -9.30
C ILE A 229 2.87 21.13 -8.92
N ASN A 230 2.96 19.91 -9.43
CA ASN A 230 2.05 18.83 -9.07
C ASN A 230 2.20 18.45 -7.60
N ALA A 231 3.43 18.32 -7.10
CA ALA A 231 3.69 18.03 -5.68
C ALA A 231 3.13 19.14 -4.77
N GLU A 232 3.34 20.41 -5.13
CA GLU A 232 2.77 21.56 -4.41
C GLU A 232 1.24 21.52 -4.42
N ARG A 233 0.61 21.19 -5.56
CA ARG A 233 -0.84 21.01 -5.67
C ARG A 233 -1.35 19.94 -4.70
N TYR A 234 -0.75 18.75 -4.69
CA TYR A 234 -1.16 17.67 -3.79
C TYR A 234 -1.03 18.06 -2.33
N SER A 235 0.04 18.77 -1.96
CA SER A 235 0.20 19.29 -0.59
C SER A 235 -0.91 20.25 -0.22
N LYS A 236 -1.26 21.21 -1.10
CA LYS A 236 -2.30 22.20 -0.82
C LYS A 236 -3.71 21.60 -0.81
N GLU A 237 -3.98 20.60 -1.66
CA GLU A 237 -5.24 19.84 -1.59
C GLU A 237 -5.35 19.03 -0.29
N ALA A 238 -4.22 18.48 0.21
CA ALA A 238 -4.20 17.78 1.50
C ALA A 238 -4.44 18.73 2.68
N GLU A 239 -3.84 19.93 2.67
CA GLU A 239 -4.09 20.98 3.68
C GLU A 239 -5.57 21.40 3.69
N LEU A 240 -6.18 21.60 2.53
CA LEU A 240 -7.61 21.92 2.41
C LEU A 240 -8.48 20.79 2.96
N ARG A 241 -8.19 19.55 2.60
CA ARG A 241 -8.90 18.37 3.12
C ARG A 241 -8.81 18.28 4.64
N PHE A 242 -7.61 18.51 5.18
CA PHE A 242 -7.38 18.51 6.62
C PHE A 242 -8.24 19.59 7.31
N SER A 243 -8.28 20.84 6.78
CA SER A 243 -9.10 21.92 7.32
C SER A 243 -10.59 21.56 7.33
N LEU A 244 -11.09 20.96 6.22
CA LEU A 244 -12.49 20.53 6.12
C LEU A 244 -12.81 19.40 7.10
N MET A 245 -11.92 18.43 7.25
CA MET A 245 -12.09 17.30 8.17
C MET A 245 -12.08 17.80 9.62
N HIS A 246 -11.14 18.69 9.96
CA HIS A 246 -11.04 19.29 11.29
C HIS A 246 -12.29 20.09 11.68
N ALA A 247 -12.81 20.88 10.74
CA ALA A 247 -14.08 21.59 10.95
C ALA A 247 -15.24 20.60 11.15
N ASN A 248 -15.32 19.53 10.35
CA ASN A 248 -16.39 18.52 10.47
C ASN A 248 -16.34 17.73 11.80
N GLU A 249 -15.16 17.41 12.30
CA GLU A 249 -14.98 16.75 13.60
C GLU A 249 -15.38 17.64 14.77
N ASN A 250 -15.31 18.96 14.63
CA ASN A 250 -15.54 19.94 15.69
C ASN A 250 -16.79 20.79 15.50
N LEU A 251 -17.77 20.38 14.66
CA LEU A 251 -18.95 21.15 14.33
C LEU A 251 -19.71 21.69 15.56
N ALA A 252 -19.90 20.83 16.57
CA ALA A 252 -20.59 21.23 17.81
C ALA A 252 -19.84 22.33 18.56
N ALA A 253 -18.50 22.21 18.67
CA ALA A 253 -17.68 23.21 19.36
C ALA A 253 -17.64 24.53 18.59
N ILE A 254 -17.54 24.49 17.26
CA ILE A 254 -17.56 25.67 16.37
C ILE A 254 -18.90 26.40 16.53
N THR A 255 -20.00 25.67 16.49
CA THR A 255 -21.36 26.26 16.62
C THR A 255 -21.58 26.84 18.02
N LEU A 256 -21.15 26.17 19.08
CA LEU A 256 -21.22 26.69 20.45
C LEU A 256 -20.39 27.96 20.62
N ALA A 257 -19.23 28.04 19.96
CA ALA A 257 -18.37 29.21 19.97
C ALA A 257 -18.82 30.32 19.00
N ARG A 258 -19.84 30.07 18.16
CA ARG A 258 -20.28 30.96 17.05
C ARG A 258 -19.12 31.30 16.11
N GLY A 259 -18.29 30.31 15.82
CA GLY A 259 -17.04 30.47 15.07
C GLY A 259 -17.17 30.25 13.55
N GLU A 260 -18.36 30.04 13.01
CA GLU A 260 -18.59 29.66 11.60
C GLU A 260 -17.99 30.64 10.59
N ASP A 261 -18.03 31.96 10.88
CA ASP A 261 -17.45 32.97 9.98
C ASP A 261 -15.91 32.91 9.97
N SER A 262 -15.28 32.61 11.12
CA SER A 262 -13.82 32.41 11.22
C SER A 262 -13.38 31.20 10.43
N GLU A 263 -14.05 30.06 10.65
CA GLU A 263 -13.74 28.80 9.93
C GLU A 263 -13.97 28.94 8.43
N ARG A 264 -15.05 29.61 8.03
CA ARG A 264 -15.33 29.94 6.62
C ARG A 264 -14.18 30.74 6.00
N GLY A 265 -13.66 31.74 6.72
CA GLY A 265 -12.54 32.55 6.26
C GLY A 265 -11.28 31.71 6.04
N GLN A 266 -10.95 30.81 6.96
CA GLN A 266 -9.79 29.90 6.84
C GLN A 266 -9.96 28.94 5.66
N ILE A 267 -11.11 28.29 5.53
CA ILE A 267 -11.39 27.35 4.43
C ILE A 267 -11.35 28.08 3.07
N GLN A 268 -11.92 29.29 2.98
CA GLN A 268 -11.87 30.09 1.74
C GLN A 268 -10.44 30.49 1.37
N SER A 269 -9.59 30.81 2.36
CA SER A 269 -8.16 31.09 2.14
C SER A 269 -7.44 29.86 1.60
N ALA A 270 -7.68 28.69 2.19
CA ALA A 270 -7.12 27.43 1.72
C ALA A 270 -7.56 27.11 0.28
N ILE A 271 -8.85 27.28 -0.05
CA ILE A 271 -9.37 27.16 -1.42
C ILE A 271 -8.65 28.12 -2.37
N GLY A 272 -8.48 29.40 -1.99
CA GLY A 272 -7.77 30.39 -2.79
C GLY A 272 -6.33 29.97 -3.11
N THR A 273 -5.65 29.38 -2.14
CA THR A 273 -4.30 28.84 -2.31
C THR A 273 -4.26 27.69 -3.30
N VAL A 274 -5.18 26.73 -3.17
CA VAL A 274 -5.32 25.59 -4.11
C VAL A 274 -5.59 26.09 -5.53
N LEU A 275 -6.52 27.02 -5.71
CA LEU A 275 -6.86 27.58 -7.02
C LEU A 275 -5.67 28.31 -7.67
N THR A 276 -4.83 28.97 -6.88
CA THR A 276 -3.62 29.63 -7.37
C THR A 276 -2.61 28.64 -7.92
N VAL A 277 -2.41 27.51 -7.24
CA VAL A 277 -1.50 26.45 -7.70
C VAL A 277 -2.08 25.76 -8.96
N ILE A 278 -3.39 25.49 -8.99
CA ILE A 278 -4.07 24.91 -10.17
C ILE A 278 -3.91 25.84 -11.38
N ARG A 279 -4.02 27.18 -11.21
CA ARG A 279 -3.79 28.13 -12.30
C ARG A 279 -2.36 28.07 -12.85
N ARG A 280 -1.34 28.00 -11.96
CA ARG A 280 0.06 27.82 -12.37
C ARG A 280 0.27 26.49 -13.11
N GLN A 281 -0.37 25.43 -12.65
CA GLN A 281 -0.34 24.12 -13.29
C GLN A 281 -0.97 24.18 -14.70
N ALA A 282 -2.13 24.81 -14.84
CA ALA A 282 -2.81 24.97 -16.14
C ALA A 282 -1.92 25.71 -17.16
N ILE A 283 -1.25 26.79 -16.75
CA ILE A 283 -0.30 27.52 -17.62
C ILE A 283 0.87 26.61 -18.02
N ALA A 284 1.44 25.85 -17.10
CA ALA A 284 2.53 24.95 -17.39
C ALA A 284 2.12 23.82 -18.37
N TYR A 285 0.92 23.26 -18.20
CA TYR A 285 0.34 22.29 -19.15
C TYR A 285 0.07 22.91 -20.51
N THR A 286 -0.46 24.14 -20.57
CA THR A 286 -0.69 24.86 -21.82
C THR A 286 0.63 25.04 -22.59
N ASN A 287 1.70 25.45 -21.91
CA ASN A 287 3.01 25.58 -22.54
C ASN A 287 3.55 24.25 -23.07
N LEU A 288 3.36 23.16 -22.33
CA LEU A 288 3.73 21.82 -22.80
C LEU A 288 2.89 21.38 -24.00
N THR A 289 1.59 21.73 -24.01
CA THR A 289 0.67 21.41 -25.11
C THR A 289 1.08 22.11 -26.41
N TRP A 290 1.56 23.36 -26.36
CA TRP A 290 2.11 24.01 -27.54
C TRP A 290 3.23 23.20 -28.20
N VAL A 291 4.15 22.69 -27.41
CA VAL A 291 5.27 21.87 -27.91
C VAL A 291 4.76 20.53 -28.44
N SER A 292 4.00 19.79 -27.60
CA SER A 292 3.55 18.43 -27.96
C SER A 292 2.61 18.42 -29.17
N SER A 293 1.68 19.37 -29.25
CA SER A 293 0.77 19.51 -30.40
C SER A 293 1.50 20.02 -31.63
N GLY A 294 2.45 20.96 -31.49
CA GLY A 294 3.27 21.44 -32.60
C GLY A 294 4.04 20.30 -33.26
N PHE A 295 4.74 19.48 -32.46
CA PHE A 295 5.37 18.27 -33.00
C PHE A 295 4.35 17.24 -33.48
N GLY A 296 3.17 17.12 -32.88
CA GLY A 296 2.09 16.25 -33.36
C GLY A 296 1.67 16.60 -34.78
N TRP A 297 1.47 17.88 -35.09
CA TRP A 297 1.17 18.33 -36.45
C TRP A 297 2.36 18.13 -37.43
N LEU A 298 3.57 18.41 -36.97
CA LEU A 298 4.78 18.17 -37.80
C LEU A 298 4.96 16.68 -38.11
N THR A 299 4.53 15.77 -37.25
CA THR A 299 4.59 14.30 -37.48
C THR A 299 3.80 13.87 -38.71
N VAL A 300 2.81 14.64 -39.16
CA VAL A 300 2.04 14.35 -40.39
C VAL A 300 2.87 14.64 -41.61
N ILE A 301 3.64 15.71 -41.60
CA ILE A 301 4.38 16.22 -42.80
C ILE A 301 5.85 15.82 -42.83
N ALA A 302 6.51 15.73 -41.66
CA ALA A 302 7.93 15.43 -41.56
C ALA A 302 8.36 14.14 -42.29
N PRO A 303 7.67 13.00 -42.11
CA PRO A 303 8.05 11.77 -42.80
C PRO A 303 7.88 11.89 -44.32
N ILE A 304 6.88 12.64 -44.80
CA ILE A 304 6.68 12.90 -46.22
C ILE A 304 7.86 13.73 -46.78
N LEU A 305 8.25 14.81 -46.10
CA LEU A 305 9.38 15.64 -46.50
C LEU A 305 10.70 14.85 -46.48
N ILE A 306 10.89 13.97 -45.52
CA ILE A 306 12.09 13.14 -45.41
C ILE A 306 12.14 12.09 -46.52
N ALA A 307 11.01 11.50 -46.92
CA ALA A 307 10.93 10.47 -47.96
C ALA A 307 10.75 11.05 -49.37
N ALA A 308 10.33 12.32 -49.52
CA ALA A 308 10.07 12.98 -50.79
C ALA A 308 11.26 12.91 -51.77
N PRO A 309 12.53 13.13 -51.38
CA PRO A 309 13.66 13.01 -52.32
C PRO A 309 13.73 11.63 -52.99
N ALA A 310 13.48 10.55 -52.24
CA ALA A 310 13.48 9.19 -52.78
C ALA A 310 12.27 8.93 -53.70
N TYR A 311 11.13 9.53 -53.43
CA TYR A 311 9.95 9.45 -54.29
C TYR A 311 10.16 10.22 -55.60
N PHE A 312 10.61 11.48 -55.54
CA PHE A 312 10.83 12.30 -56.77
C PHE A 312 11.99 11.81 -57.64
N SER A 313 12.95 11.08 -57.06
CA SER A 313 14.01 10.42 -57.86
C SER A 313 13.53 9.14 -58.55
N GLY A 314 12.32 8.65 -58.27
CA GLY A 314 11.79 7.39 -58.78
C GLY A 314 12.28 6.14 -58.04
N ALA A 315 13.05 6.29 -56.95
CA ALA A 315 13.51 5.17 -56.12
C ALA A 315 12.38 4.54 -55.30
N LEU A 316 11.32 5.32 -55.00
CA LEU A 316 10.12 4.84 -54.29
C LEU A 316 8.86 5.07 -55.12
N THR A 317 7.91 4.12 -55.07
CA THR A 317 6.55 4.32 -55.54
C THR A 317 5.75 5.19 -54.57
N PHE A 318 4.57 5.67 -54.96
CA PHE A 318 3.67 6.38 -54.04
C PHE A 318 3.28 5.53 -52.87
N GLY A 319 2.98 4.25 -53.09
CA GLY A 319 2.72 3.30 -52.01
C GLY A 319 3.94 3.06 -51.12
N GLY A 320 5.13 3.01 -51.67
CA GLY A 320 6.38 2.94 -50.89
C GLY A 320 6.60 4.17 -50.00
N LEU A 321 6.27 5.38 -50.52
CA LEU A 321 6.26 6.60 -49.71
C LEU A 321 5.31 6.50 -48.53
N MET A 322 4.07 6.03 -48.74
CA MET A 322 3.07 5.88 -47.68
C MET A 322 3.47 4.80 -46.65
N MET A 323 4.11 3.72 -47.09
CA MET A 323 4.68 2.72 -46.21
C MET A 323 5.81 3.30 -45.33
N ALA A 324 6.67 4.15 -45.87
CA ALA A 324 7.71 4.84 -45.11
C ALA A 324 7.14 5.82 -44.10
N VAL A 325 6.07 6.56 -44.43
CA VAL A 325 5.33 7.45 -43.54
C VAL A 325 4.76 6.64 -42.35
N GLY A 326 4.14 5.51 -42.60
CA GLY A 326 3.60 4.62 -41.60
C GLY A 326 4.69 4.09 -40.65
N ALA A 327 5.80 3.61 -41.23
CA ALA A 327 6.92 3.10 -40.43
C ALA A 327 7.57 4.20 -39.57
N PHE A 328 7.76 5.42 -40.12
CA PHE A 328 8.26 6.56 -39.35
C PHE A 328 7.36 6.91 -38.16
N THR A 329 6.04 6.88 -38.36
CA THR A 329 5.06 7.16 -37.31
C THR A 329 5.16 6.14 -36.16
N GLN A 330 5.34 4.85 -36.49
CA GLN A 330 5.52 3.79 -35.48
C GLN A 330 6.84 3.95 -34.72
N VAL A 331 7.95 4.25 -35.40
CA VAL A 331 9.24 4.52 -34.72
C VAL A 331 9.14 5.74 -33.81
N ASN A 332 8.52 6.82 -34.28
CA ASN A 332 8.33 8.02 -33.46
C ASN A 332 7.47 7.73 -32.24
N ALA A 333 6.36 7.00 -32.37
CA ALA A 333 5.50 6.61 -31.23
C ALA A 333 6.26 5.74 -30.22
N ALA A 334 7.05 4.77 -30.70
CA ALA A 334 7.84 3.90 -29.84
C ALA A 334 8.93 4.68 -29.06
N LEU A 335 9.61 5.63 -29.72
CA LEU A 335 10.62 6.48 -29.07
C LEU A 335 10.02 7.44 -28.05
N ARG A 336 8.80 7.92 -28.28
CA ARG A 336 8.11 8.83 -27.35
C ARG A 336 7.54 8.12 -26.12
N TRP A 337 7.41 6.80 -26.14
CA TRP A 337 6.80 6.04 -25.07
C TRP A 337 7.36 6.40 -23.67
N TYR A 338 8.69 6.52 -23.54
CA TYR A 338 9.32 6.88 -22.28
C TYR A 338 8.88 8.27 -21.78
N VAL A 339 8.84 9.24 -22.69
CA VAL A 339 8.45 10.63 -22.36
C VAL A 339 6.97 10.68 -21.96
N ASP A 340 6.12 9.99 -22.72
CA ASP A 340 4.68 9.98 -22.50
C ASP A 340 4.32 9.27 -21.18
N ASN A 341 5.12 8.28 -20.75
CA ASN A 341 4.91 7.55 -19.50
C ASN A 341 5.80 8.00 -18.32
N PHE A 342 6.54 9.10 -18.46
CA PHE A 342 7.49 9.56 -17.43
C PHE A 342 6.84 9.73 -16.05
N ARG A 343 5.65 10.31 -16.00
CA ARG A 343 4.89 10.47 -14.75
C ARG A 343 4.54 9.11 -14.14
N GLN A 344 4.03 8.20 -14.94
CA GLN A 344 3.65 6.86 -14.48
C GLN A 344 4.86 6.07 -13.97
N ILE A 345 6.04 6.25 -14.60
CA ILE A 345 7.31 5.67 -14.13
C ILE A 345 7.71 6.25 -12.77
N ALA A 346 7.54 7.56 -12.56
CA ALA A 346 7.81 8.20 -11.28
C ALA A 346 6.85 7.71 -10.18
N ASP A 347 5.55 7.64 -10.47
CA ASP A 347 4.53 7.12 -9.55
C ASP A 347 4.80 5.65 -9.21
N TRP A 348 5.19 4.84 -10.20
CA TRP A 348 5.61 3.45 -10.00
C TRP A 348 6.82 3.31 -9.09
N LYS A 349 7.86 4.13 -9.30
CA LYS A 349 9.06 4.12 -8.46
C LYS A 349 8.72 4.48 -7.01
N ALA A 350 7.85 5.47 -6.79
CA ALA A 350 7.39 5.85 -5.47
C ALA A 350 6.58 4.73 -4.79
N ALA A 351 5.65 4.08 -5.50
CA ALA A 351 4.88 2.96 -4.98
C ALA A 351 5.78 1.75 -4.68
N LEU A 352 6.74 1.45 -5.57
CA LEU A 352 7.74 0.40 -5.36
C LEU A 352 8.54 0.63 -4.08
N TYR A 353 9.03 1.84 -3.86
CA TYR A 353 9.78 2.20 -2.66
C TYR A 353 8.93 2.01 -1.40
N ARG A 354 7.71 2.55 -1.37
CA ARG A 354 6.83 2.44 -0.20
C ARG A 354 6.47 1.00 0.14
N VAL A 355 6.09 0.20 -0.86
CA VAL A 355 5.68 -1.20 -0.63
C VAL A 355 6.88 -2.07 -0.25
N SER A 356 8.02 -1.90 -0.93
CA SER A 356 9.22 -2.69 -0.63
C SER A 356 9.81 -2.36 0.75
N THR A 357 9.82 -1.09 1.14
CA THR A 357 10.27 -0.65 2.48
C THR A 357 9.34 -1.19 3.57
N PHE A 358 8.03 -1.10 3.36
CA PHE A 358 7.05 -1.67 4.28
C PHE A 358 7.22 -3.19 4.42
N ARG A 359 7.37 -3.91 3.31
CA ARG A 359 7.61 -5.36 3.33
C ARG A 359 8.94 -5.73 4.00
N LYS A 360 10.01 -4.95 3.76
CA LYS A 360 11.31 -5.14 4.42
C LYS A 360 11.14 -5.01 5.94
N ALA A 361 10.51 -3.95 6.40
CA ALA A 361 10.25 -3.73 7.82
C ALA A 361 9.44 -4.87 8.46
N LEU A 362 8.42 -5.38 7.76
CA LEU A 362 7.66 -6.55 8.23
C LEU A 362 8.52 -7.82 8.39
N LEU A 363 9.50 -8.03 7.53
CA LEU A 363 10.38 -9.20 7.60
C LEU A 363 11.47 -9.07 8.66
N GLU A 364 11.95 -7.86 8.92
CA GLU A 364 13.04 -7.57 9.85
C GLU A 364 12.57 -7.37 11.31
N VAL A 365 11.32 -7.00 11.51
CA VAL A 365 10.72 -6.79 12.86
C VAL A 365 10.82 -8.03 13.77
N ASP A 366 10.97 -9.23 13.20
CA ASP A 366 11.12 -10.46 13.97
C ASP A 366 12.57 -10.78 14.35
N VAL A 367 13.56 -10.07 13.80
CA VAL A 367 14.97 -10.28 14.16
C VAL A 367 15.13 -9.79 15.59
N PRO A 368 15.48 -10.66 16.56
CA PRO A 368 15.67 -10.22 17.93
C PRO A 368 16.85 -9.26 17.96
N ASP A 369 16.60 -8.04 18.36
CA ASP A 369 17.68 -7.10 18.69
C ASP A 369 18.30 -7.52 20.02
N THR A 370 18.99 -8.68 20.01
CA THR A 370 19.57 -9.34 21.17
C THR A 370 20.76 -8.59 21.76
N ALA A 371 21.10 -7.41 21.23
CA ALA A 371 22.37 -6.81 21.57
C ALA A 371 22.30 -5.59 22.51
N LYS A 372 21.16 -4.87 22.63
CA LYS A 372 21.18 -3.61 23.42
C LYS A 372 19.85 -3.32 24.12
N MET A 373 19.77 -3.57 25.44
CA MET A 373 18.76 -3.05 26.38
C MET A 373 17.29 -3.38 26.05
N GLY A 374 16.91 -4.62 26.15
CA GLY A 374 15.50 -5.03 26.05
C GLY A 374 15.04 -5.85 27.28
N LEU A 375 13.72 -5.81 27.53
CA LEU A 375 13.08 -6.73 28.46
C LEU A 375 13.26 -8.16 27.96
N ALA A 376 13.78 -9.03 28.83
CA ALA A 376 13.90 -10.45 28.52
C ALA A 376 12.53 -11.13 28.71
N HIS A 377 12.03 -11.80 27.69
CA HIS A 377 10.82 -12.60 27.78
C HIS A 377 11.18 -14.08 27.71
N GLY A 378 10.64 -14.87 28.65
CA GLY A 378 10.89 -16.30 28.75
C GLY A 378 9.67 -17.09 29.20
N GLN A 379 9.86 -18.39 29.37
CA GLN A 379 8.84 -19.29 29.92
C GLN A 379 9.22 -19.71 31.35
N SER A 380 8.25 -19.65 32.25
CA SER A 380 8.40 -20.13 33.64
C SER A 380 8.33 -21.65 33.66
N SER A 381 9.18 -22.28 34.50
CA SER A 381 9.13 -23.71 34.79
C SER A 381 7.95 -24.12 35.68
N ASP A 382 7.47 -23.19 36.51
CA ASP A 382 6.55 -23.46 37.63
C ASP A 382 5.11 -23.03 37.36
N GLU A 383 4.74 -22.85 36.08
CA GLU A 383 3.39 -22.39 35.69
C GLU A 383 2.92 -21.12 36.44
N THR A 384 3.85 -20.18 36.62
CA THR A 384 3.59 -18.90 37.28
C THR A 384 4.00 -17.74 36.38
N ILE A 385 3.41 -16.58 36.55
CA ILE A 385 3.93 -15.33 35.96
C ILE A 385 4.99 -14.80 36.92
N VAL A 386 6.21 -14.58 36.41
CA VAL A 386 7.34 -14.05 37.18
C VAL A 386 7.83 -12.75 36.57
N LEU A 387 7.91 -11.71 37.41
CA LEU A 387 8.48 -10.42 37.07
C LEU A 387 9.74 -10.23 37.92
N ARG A 388 10.91 -10.11 37.28
CA ARG A 388 12.20 -10.01 37.97
C ARG A 388 12.93 -8.73 37.60
N ASP A 389 13.34 -7.94 38.62
CA ASP A 389 14.11 -6.68 38.47
C ASP A 389 13.57 -5.76 37.38
N LEU A 390 12.23 -5.64 37.32
CA LEU A 390 11.54 -5.04 36.18
C LEU A 390 11.57 -3.50 36.22
N SER A 391 12.05 -2.91 35.16
CA SER A 391 11.89 -1.49 34.84
C SER A 391 11.53 -1.30 33.38
N VAL A 392 10.49 -0.53 33.10
CA VAL A 392 9.97 -0.30 31.73
C VAL A 392 10.13 1.16 31.36
N LEU A 393 10.78 1.40 30.23
CA LEU A 393 11.00 2.73 29.65
C LEU A 393 9.81 3.14 28.78
N PRO A 394 9.47 4.45 28.71
CA PRO A 394 8.35 4.93 27.88
C PRO A 394 8.62 4.92 26.37
N GLY A 395 9.85 4.57 25.95
CA GLY A 395 10.26 4.50 24.56
C GLY A 395 11.70 4.05 24.38
N PRO A 396 12.25 4.14 23.17
CA PRO A 396 13.63 3.79 22.88
C PRO A 396 14.62 4.64 23.67
N PRO A 397 15.90 4.21 23.78
CA PRO A 397 16.93 4.96 24.48
C PRO A 397 17.01 6.41 23.99
N GLY A 398 16.99 7.37 24.92
CA GLY A 398 16.93 8.81 24.64
C GLY A 398 15.55 9.45 24.79
N THR A 399 14.49 8.67 24.99
CA THR A 399 13.16 9.18 25.35
C THR A 399 13.17 9.67 26.81
N PRO A 400 12.49 10.79 27.15
CA PRO A 400 12.34 11.22 28.55
C PRO A 400 11.78 10.12 29.43
N THR A 401 12.38 9.88 30.61
CA THR A 401 12.04 8.76 31.51
C THR A 401 10.91 9.07 32.49
N ASP A 402 10.41 10.29 32.50
CA ASP A 402 9.42 10.83 33.45
C ASP A 402 8.10 10.04 33.52
N ARG A 403 7.80 9.22 32.52
CA ARG A 403 6.63 8.32 32.48
C ARG A 403 6.97 6.83 32.54
N GLY A 404 8.25 6.51 32.76
CA GLY A 404 8.69 5.13 32.93
C GLY A 404 8.27 4.57 34.29
N LEU A 405 8.33 3.24 34.43
CA LEU A 405 7.95 2.55 35.66
C LEU A 405 9.07 1.61 36.13
N LYS A 406 9.11 1.40 37.44
CA LYS A 406 9.98 0.45 38.11
C LYS A 406 9.18 -0.35 39.11
N LEU A 407 9.46 -1.66 39.17
CA LEU A 407 8.98 -2.52 40.23
C LEU A 407 9.95 -2.45 41.42
N PRO A 408 9.54 -1.96 42.60
CA PRO A 408 10.46 -1.88 43.74
C PRO A 408 10.85 -3.28 44.29
N GLU A 409 9.97 -4.24 44.15
CA GLU A 409 10.22 -5.62 44.54
C GLU A 409 11.07 -6.32 43.48
N PRO A 410 12.24 -6.92 43.84
CA PRO A 410 13.13 -7.54 42.85
C PRO A 410 12.50 -8.79 42.20
N LEU A 411 11.50 -9.41 42.86
CA LEU A 411 10.81 -10.60 42.37
C LEU A 411 9.34 -10.56 42.75
N VAL A 412 8.47 -10.56 41.78
CA VAL A 412 7.03 -10.76 41.95
C VAL A 412 6.63 -12.04 41.24
N THR A 413 6.05 -12.97 41.96
CA THR A 413 5.54 -14.24 41.43
C THR A 413 4.03 -14.29 41.66
N ILE A 414 3.29 -14.67 40.61
CA ILE A 414 1.83 -14.77 40.60
C ILE A 414 1.45 -16.20 40.19
N GLY A 415 0.81 -16.92 41.09
CA GLY A 415 0.32 -18.28 40.86
C GLY A 415 -1.12 -18.33 40.38
N ARG A 416 -1.59 -19.54 40.03
CA ARG A 416 -3.00 -19.78 39.67
C ARG A 416 -3.94 -19.41 40.82
N GLY A 417 -5.09 -18.85 40.49
CA GLY A 417 -6.12 -18.49 41.49
C GLY A 417 -5.80 -17.25 42.33
N GLU A 418 -4.60 -16.68 42.23
CA GLU A 418 -4.25 -15.45 42.96
C GLU A 418 -5.00 -14.23 42.42
N ARG A 419 -5.28 -13.30 43.33
CA ARG A 419 -5.84 -11.97 43.02
C ARG A 419 -4.76 -10.94 43.28
N VAL A 420 -4.38 -10.20 42.24
CA VAL A 420 -3.29 -9.20 42.29
C VAL A 420 -3.79 -7.89 41.77
N MET A 421 -3.55 -6.82 42.49
CA MET A 421 -3.79 -5.46 42.03
C MET A 421 -2.46 -4.73 41.91
N VAL A 422 -2.19 -4.26 40.71
CA VAL A 422 -1.00 -3.46 40.41
C VAL A 422 -1.40 -2.00 40.30
N ASN A 423 -1.04 -1.23 41.30
CA ASN A 423 -1.25 0.22 41.33
C ASN A 423 0.10 0.97 41.21
N GLY A 424 0.09 2.28 41.22
CA GLY A 424 1.31 3.07 41.16
C GLY A 424 1.02 4.56 41.32
N ASP A 425 2.06 5.37 41.38
CA ASP A 425 1.96 6.83 41.47
C ASP A 425 1.24 7.44 40.26
N ALA A 426 0.72 8.66 40.43
CA ALA A 426 -0.04 9.33 39.35
C ALA A 426 0.79 9.61 38.09
N SER A 427 2.11 9.73 38.23
CA SER A 427 3.06 9.96 37.14
C SER A 427 3.42 8.70 36.34
N VAL A 428 3.10 7.50 36.88
CA VAL A 428 3.48 6.23 36.24
C VAL A 428 2.47 5.84 35.17
N ASN A 429 2.96 5.53 33.97
CA ASN A 429 2.14 4.95 32.91
C ASN A 429 2.02 3.44 33.08
N ARG A 430 0.99 3.00 33.81
CA ARG A 430 0.72 1.58 34.11
C ARG A 430 0.47 0.73 32.87
N HIS A 431 -0.07 1.32 31.82
CA HIS A 431 -0.33 0.66 30.54
C HIS A 431 0.95 0.05 29.93
N LEU A 432 2.14 0.64 30.19
CA LEU A 432 3.41 0.08 29.73
C LEU A 432 3.70 -1.30 30.35
N LEU A 433 3.31 -1.53 31.61
CA LEU A 433 3.45 -2.85 32.23
C LEU A 433 2.56 -3.90 31.54
N PHE A 434 1.30 -3.53 31.28
CA PHE A 434 0.38 -4.40 30.54
C PHE A 434 0.95 -4.80 29.18
N GLN A 435 1.43 -3.82 28.41
CA GLN A 435 2.06 -4.09 27.11
C GLN A 435 3.35 -4.91 27.24
N ALA A 436 4.15 -4.67 28.28
CA ALA A 436 5.37 -5.45 28.53
C ALA A 436 5.05 -6.91 28.84
N ILE A 437 4.06 -7.19 29.72
CA ILE A 437 3.63 -8.55 30.03
C ILE A 437 3.05 -9.24 28.79
N ALA A 438 2.30 -8.51 27.97
CA ALA A 438 1.75 -9.01 26.72
C ALA A 438 2.82 -9.25 25.62
N GLY A 439 4.10 -8.90 25.86
CA GLY A 439 5.19 -9.03 24.87
C GLY A 439 5.11 -8.03 23.73
N LEU A 440 4.34 -6.94 23.90
CA LEU A 440 4.16 -5.87 22.91
C LEU A 440 5.14 -4.72 23.10
N TRP A 441 5.79 -4.64 24.28
CA TRP A 441 6.71 -3.57 24.66
C TRP A 441 8.04 -4.15 25.12
N HIS A 442 9.14 -3.69 24.51
CA HIS A 442 10.45 -4.30 24.72
C HIS A 442 11.48 -3.37 25.38
N TRP A 443 11.18 -2.06 25.50
CA TRP A 443 12.13 -1.11 26.07
C TRP A 443 12.09 -1.14 27.61
N GLY A 444 13.22 -1.52 28.19
CA GLY A 444 13.34 -1.64 29.64
C GLY A 444 14.49 -2.53 30.07
N LYS A 445 14.48 -2.94 31.33
CA LYS A 445 15.41 -3.93 31.92
C LYS A 445 14.62 -4.89 32.80
N GLY A 446 15.13 -6.10 32.94
CA GLY A 446 14.52 -7.15 33.75
C GLY A 446 13.99 -8.29 32.91
N GLU A 447 13.33 -9.21 33.58
CA GLU A 447 12.86 -10.46 32.99
C GLU A 447 11.38 -10.68 33.28
N ILE A 448 10.62 -11.04 32.24
CA ILE A 448 9.21 -11.43 32.33
C ILE A 448 9.10 -12.87 31.88
N LEU A 449 8.73 -13.76 32.81
CA LEU A 449 8.51 -15.17 32.50
C LEU A 449 7.01 -15.46 32.57
N LEU A 450 6.49 -15.98 31.47
CA LEU A 450 5.10 -16.41 31.36
C LEU A 450 4.99 -17.93 31.50
N PRO A 451 3.85 -18.46 31.98
CA PRO A 451 3.66 -19.90 32.09
C PRO A 451 3.75 -20.57 30.73
N LYS A 452 4.36 -21.75 30.68
CA LYS A 452 4.54 -22.54 29.46
C LYS A 452 3.22 -23.11 28.94
N THR A 453 2.31 -23.42 29.82
CA THR A 453 0.99 -24.01 29.55
C THR A 453 -0.11 -23.10 30.11
N GLY A 454 -1.33 -23.23 29.59
CA GLY A 454 -2.46 -22.45 30.01
C GLY A 454 -2.78 -21.24 29.14
N THR A 455 -3.99 -20.76 29.27
CA THR A 455 -4.51 -19.63 28.48
C THR A 455 -4.38 -18.34 29.28
N ILE A 456 -3.72 -17.35 28.69
CA ILE A 456 -3.66 -15.99 29.24
C ILE A 456 -4.61 -15.13 28.40
N LEU A 457 -5.56 -14.47 29.04
CA LEU A 457 -6.48 -13.53 28.40
C LEU A 457 -6.13 -12.11 28.85
N PHE A 458 -5.90 -11.24 27.89
CA PHE A 458 -5.62 -9.82 28.11
C PHE A 458 -6.86 -8.99 27.79
N LEU A 459 -7.33 -8.21 28.74
CA LEU A 459 -8.45 -7.28 28.59
C LEU A 459 -7.96 -5.84 28.71
N PRO A 460 -7.75 -5.14 27.59
CA PRO A 460 -7.36 -3.73 27.60
C PRO A 460 -8.53 -2.82 27.95
N GLN A 461 -8.25 -1.58 28.33
CA GLN A 461 -9.24 -0.55 28.60
C GLN A 461 -10.24 -0.38 27.44
N LYS A 462 -9.74 -0.30 26.20
CA LYS A 462 -10.58 -0.22 25.01
C LYS A 462 -10.77 -1.60 24.39
N SER A 463 -12.00 -2.07 24.43
CA SER A 463 -12.37 -3.38 23.86
C SER A 463 -12.37 -3.40 22.34
N TYR A 464 -11.90 -4.50 21.76
CA TYR A 464 -12.04 -4.79 20.34
C TYR A 464 -13.10 -5.88 20.13
N PHE A 465 -14.04 -5.63 19.23
CA PHE A 465 -15.00 -6.62 18.76
C PHE A 465 -14.90 -6.72 17.24
N PRO A 466 -14.73 -7.93 16.69
CA PRO A 466 -14.73 -8.11 15.24
C PRO A 466 -16.11 -7.77 14.64
N ASP A 467 -16.12 -7.29 13.41
CA ASP A 467 -17.34 -7.04 12.63
C ASP A 467 -17.89 -8.39 12.13
N THR A 468 -18.73 -9.02 12.93
CA THR A 468 -19.22 -10.40 12.71
C THR A 468 -20.49 -10.67 13.52
N THR A 469 -20.95 -11.94 13.55
CA THR A 469 -22.07 -12.37 14.41
C THR A 469 -21.69 -12.23 15.90
N LEU A 470 -22.70 -12.03 16.77
CA LEU A 470 -22.46 -11.94 18.21
C LEU A 470 -21.79 -13.21 18.76
N ARG A 471 -22.18 -14.37 18.29
CA ARG A 471 -21.56 -15.67 18.62
C ARG A 471 -20.05 -15.66 18.33
N SER A 472 -19.66 -15.17 17.13
CA SER A 472 -18.24 -15.09 16.75
C SER A 472 -17.50 -14.02 17.55
N ALA A 473 -18.12 -12.88 17.82
CA ALA A 473 -17.54 -11.82 18.65
C ALA A 473 -17.30 -12.29 20.09
N LEU A 474 -18.24 -13.06 20.65
CA LEU A 474 -18.13 -13.64 21.98
C LEU A 474 -17.06 -14.76 22.06
N ALA A 475 -16.93 -15.59 21.02
CA ALA A 475 -15.95 -16.68 20.98
C ALA A 475 -14.52 -16.19 20.68
N TYR A 476 -14.35 -14.98 20.13
CA TYR A 476 -13.07 -14.46 19.68
C TYR A 476 -11.97 -14.51 20.75
N PRO A 477 -10.73 -14.96 20.43
CA PRO A 477 -10.21 -15.32 19.07
C PRO A 477 -10.41 -16.78 18.65
N ARG A 478 -11.17 -17.59 19.43
CA ARG A 478 -11.44 -18.99 19.10
C ARG A 478 -12.55 -19.11 18.04
N ASP A 479 -12.61 -20.27 17.41
CA ASP A 479 -13.70 -20.58 16.48
C ASP A 479 -15.02 -20.70 17.26
N PRO A 480 -16.11 -20.03 16.83
CA PRO A 480 -17.40 -20.09 17.51
C PRO A 480 -17.99 -21.50 17.61
N THR A 481 -17.63 -22.40 16.70
CA THR A 481 -18.07 -23.80 16.72
C THR A 481 -17.47 -24.62 17.86
N THR A 482 -16.45 -24.10 18.54
CA THR A 482 -15.81 -24.75 19.70
C THR A 482 -16.74 -24.78 20.91
N PHE A 483 -17.71 -23.87 20.98
CA PHE A 483 -18.59 -23.71 22.12
C PHE A 483 -20.03 -24.10 21.78
N GLY A 484 -20.65 -24.90 22.65
CA GLY A 484 -22.07 -25.27 22.49
C GLY A 484 -23.01 -24.11 22.84
N ASP A 485 -24.21 -24.11 22.27
CA ASP A 485 -25.22 -23.06 22.46
C ASP A 485 -25.59 -22.84 23.94
N GLU A 486 -25.64 -23.89 24.74
CA GLU A 486 -25.93 -23.82 26.19
C GLU A 486 -24.83 -23.05 26.91
N ALA A 487 -23.54 -23.30 26.60
CA ALA A 487 -22.42 -22.63 27.24
C ALA A 487 -22.38 -21.13 26.87
N VAL A 488 -22.70 -20.82 25.60
CA VAL A 488 -22.78 -19.42 25.12
C VAL A 488 -23.92 -18.67 25.83
N ALA A 489 -25.10 -19.31 25.94
CA ALA A 489 -26.26 -18.73 26.60
C ALA A 489 -26.02 -18.56 28.11
N ASP A 490 -25.38 -19.54 28.78
CA ASP A 490 -25.02 -19.44 30.21
C ASP A 490 -24.03 -18.29 30.48
N ALA A 491 -22.99 -18.17 29.61
CA ALA A 491 -22.02 -17.08 29.73
C ALA A 491 -22.69 -15.70 29.62
N LEU A 492 -23.60 -15.51 28.65
CA LEU A 492 -24.35 -14.26 28.49
C LEU A 492 -25.28 -13.99 29.67
N LYS A 493 -25.99 -15.01 30.18
CA LYS A 493 -26.85 -14.86 31.38
C LYS A 493 -26.07 -14.44 32.62
N ARG A 494 -24.96 -15.11 32.88
CA ARG A 494 -24.10 -14.79 34.03
C ARG A 494 -23.48 -13.39 33.93
N ALA A 495 -23.24 -12.91 32.72
CA ALA A 495 -22.74 -11.56 32.48
C ALA A 495 -23.86 -10.48 32.43
N GLY A 496 -25.13 -10.81 32.66
CA GLY A 496 -26.24 -9.85 32.64
C GLY A 496 -26.71 -9.45 31.22
N LEU A 497 -26.38 -10.25 30.20
CA LEU A 497 -26.72 -9.98 28.79
C LEU A 497 -27.73 -11.00 28.20
N GLU A 498 -28.64 -11.51 29.04
CA GLU A 498 -29.64 -12.50 28.60
C GLU A 498 -30.46 -12.02 27.39
N ARG A 499 -30.74 -10.73 27.30
CA ARG A 499 -31.45 -10.10 26.20
C ARG A 499 -30.81 -10.32 24.82
N LEU A 500 -29.50 -10.53 24.77
CA LEU A 500 -28.74 -10.71 23.52
C LEU A 500 -28.71 -12.17 23.02
N ILE A 501 -29.28 -13.12 23.76
CA ILE A 501 -29.29 -14.53 23.35
C ILE A 501 -30.03 -14.74 22.01
N HIS A 502 -31.05 -13.92 21.74
CA HIS A 502 -31.80 -13.98 20.48
C HIS A 502 -31.03 -13.41 19.29
N ASP A 503 -29.95 -12.63 19.52
CA ASP A 503 -29.17 -11.95 18.51
C ASP A 503 -27.84 -12.66 18.18
N LEU A 504 -27.64 -13.88 18.67
CA LEU A 504 -26.39 -14.63 18.53
C LEU A 504 -25.89 -14.74 17.08
N ASP A 505 -26.78 -14.92 16.13
CA ASP A 505 -26.45 -15.06 14.72
C ASP A 505 -26.60 -13.75 13.92
N THR A 506 -26.92 -12.65 14.62
CA THR A 506 -27.02 -11.33 14.01
C THR A 506 -25.63 -10.74 13.78
N HIS A 507 -25.35 -10.28 12.54
CA HIS A 507 -24.09 -9.67 12.13
C HIS A 507 -24.18 -8.15 12.29
N GLN A 508 -23.36 -7.58 13.17
CA GLN A 508 -23.34 -6.14 13.43
C GLN A 508 -21.96 -5.67 13.93
N ARG A 509 -21.76 -4.36 13.92
CA ARG A 509 -20.66 -3.65 14.58
C ARG A 509 -20.97 -3.51 16.07
N TRP A 510 -20.70 -4.55 16.85
CA TRP A 510 -21.02 -4.63 18.29
C TRP A 510 -20.35 -3.53 19.12
N ASP A 511 -19.17 -3.06 18.68
CA ASP A 511 -18.46 -1.91 19.25
C ASP A 511 -19.21 -0.57 19.13
N ARG A 512 -20.20 -0.48 18.23
CA ARG A 512 -21.01 0.72 18.02
C ARG A 512 -22.45 0.59 18.50
N VAL A 513 -22.92 -0.61 18.60
CA VAL A 513 -24.32 -0.91 18.98
C VAL A 513 -24.47 -1.04 20.49
N LEU A 514 -23.45 -1.58 21.16
CA LEU A 514 -23.45 -1.76 22.61
C LEU A 514 -22.86 -0.54 23.29
N GLU A 515 -23.46 -0.14 24.41
CA GLU A 515 -22.93 0.84 25.33
C GLU A 515 -21.67 0.29 26.04
N GLU A 516 -20.84 1.15 26.61
CA GLU A 516 -19.57 0.75 27.23
C GLU A 516 -19.75 -0.31 28.31
N ASP A 517 -20.80 -0.19 29.13
CA ASP A 517 -21.14 -1.16 30.19
C ASP A 517 -21.50 -2.53 29.60
N ASP A 518 -22.29 -2.58 28.54
CA ASP A 518 -22.63 -3.83 27.87
C ASP A 518 -21.41 -4.45 27.15
N GLN A 519 -20.50 -3.63 26.63
CA GLN A 519 -19.25 -4.10 26.07
C GLN A 519 -18.37 -4.77 27.14
N ALA A 520 -18.32 -4.20 28.35
CA ALA A 520 -17.60 -4.80 29.48
C ALA A 520 -18.23 -6.12 29.93
N ARG A 521 -19.57 -6.17 30.00
CA ARG A 521 -20.32 -7.41 30.28
C ARG A 521 -20.07 -8.48 29.19
N LEU A 522 -20.02 -8.09 27.92
CA LEU A 522 -19.73 -9.02 26.83
C LEU A 522 -18.29 -9.59 26.91
N ARG A 523 -17.32 -8.76 27.33
CA ARG A 523 -15.96 -9.22 27.62
C ARG A 523 -15.91 -10.18 28.82
N THR A 524 -16.71 -9.92 29.80
CA THR A 524 -16.84 -10.83 30.96
C THR A 524 -17.43 -12.18 30.52
N ALA A 525 -18.46 -12.16 29.64
CA ALA A 525 -19.01 -13.38 29.06
C ALA A 525 -17.96 -14.14 28.22
N ASN A 526 -17.13 -13.43 27.46
CA ASN A 526 -16.00 -14.03 26.72
C ASN A 526 -15.00 -14.69 27.69
N ALA A 527 -14.63 -14.02 28.80
CA ALA A 527 -13.72 -14.57 29.81
C ALA A 527 -14.31 -15.83 30.48
N LEU A 528 -15.62 -15.83 30.79
CA LEU A 528 -16.31 -17.00 31.30
C LEU A 528 -16.29 -18.19 30.34
N LEU A 529 -16.49 -17.90 29.05
CA LEU A 529 -16.55 -18.91 27.99
C LEU A 529 -15.17 -19.52 27.70
N ILE A 530 -14.13 -18.69 27.67
CA ILE A 530 -12.74 -19.13 27.45
C ILE A 530 -12.18 -19.84 28.68
N ALA A 531 -12.60 -19.44 29.88
CA ALA A 531 -12.12 -19.91 31.18
C ALA A 531 -10.57 -19.92 31.28
N PRO A 532 -9.91 -18.74 31.13
CA PRO A 532 -8.46 -18.66 31.12
C PRO A 532 -7.87 -18.95 32.52
N GLU A 533 -6.65 -19.47 32.58
CA GLU A 533 -5.90 -19.65 33.82
C GLU A 533 -5.37 -18.31 34.38
N TRP A 534 -5.08 -17.35 33.46
CA TRP A 534 -4.68 -15.98 33.83
C TRP A 534 -5.53 -14.96 33.06
N LEU A 535 -6.10 -14.03 33.80
CA LEU A 535 -6.86 -12.90 33.28
C LEU A 535 -6.16 -11.60 33.69
N ILE A 536 -5.68 -10.83 32.74
CA ILE A 536 -4.97 -9.58 32.99
C ILE A 536 -5.81 -8.42 32.44
N LEU A 537 -6.22 -7.52 33.35
CA LEU A 537 -7.05 -6.35 33.03
C LEU A 537 -6.23 -5.08 33.18
N ASP A 538 -6.32 -4.20 32.19
CA ASP A 538 -5.66 -2.89 32.14
C ASP A 538 -6.71 -1.79 32.17
N ASP A 539 -6.99 -1.25 33.34
CA ASP A 539 -8.03 -0.24 33.61
C ASP A 539 -9.40 -0.57 32.94
N ALA A 540 -9.64 -1.86 32.66
CA ALA A 540 -10.72 -2.34 31.81
C ALA A 540 -12.15 -2.08 32.36
N LEU A 541 -12.25 -1.77 33.63
CA LEU A 541 -13.50 -1.47 34.34
C LEU A 541 -13.59 -0.01 34.79
N GLU A 542 -12.54 0.79 34.60
CA GLU A 542 -12.52 2.20 34.93
C GLU A 542 -13.44 2.99 33.98
N GLY A 543 -14.34 3.80 34.53
CA GLY A 543 -15.30 4.58 33.73
C GLY A 543 -16.67 3.94 33.54
N LEU A 544 -16.85 2.67 33.97
CA LEU A 544 -18.17 2.02 33.98
C LEU A 544 -19.01 2.52 35.14
N GLU A 545 -20.32 2.33 35.05
CA GLU A 545 -21.23 2.59 36.18
C GLU A 545 -20.87 1.72 37.38
N PRO A 546 -20.93 2.24 38.62
CA PRO A 546 -20.55 1.49 39.82
C PRO A 546 -21.28 0.15 39.99
N GLU A 547 -22.55 0.09 39.61
CA GLU A 547 -23.34 -1.16 39.65
C GLU A 547 -22.76 -2.19 38.67
N THR A 548 -22.41 -1.79 37.44
CA THR A 548 -21.78 -2.67 36.46
C THR A 548 -20.41 -3.14 36.92
N GLN A 549 -19.61 -2.26 37.55
CA GLN A 549 -18.31 -2.65 38.12
C GLN A 549 -18.48 -3.77 39.14
N GLU A 550 -19.41 -3.61 40.07
CA GLU A 550 -19.69 -4.61 41.15
C GLU A 550 -20.22 -5.92 40.56
N GLU A 551 -21.16 -5.86 39.62
CA GLU A 551 -21.70 -7.05 38.93
C GLU A 551 -20.59 -7.84 38.21
N VAL A 552 -19.80 -7.18 37.40
CA VAL A 552 -18.68 -7.80 36.65
C VAL A 552 -17.66 -8.40 37.60
N LEU A 553 -17.28 -7.68 38.66
CA LEU A 553 -16.33 -8.18 39.66
C LEU A 553 -16.88 -9.37 40.45
N ASN A 554 -18.15 -9.37 40.81
CA ASN A 554 -18.77 -10.50 41.47
C ASN A 554 -18.78 -11.75 40.59
N VAL A 555 -19.07 -11.58 39.29
CA VAL A 555 -18.99 -12.68 38.29
C VAL A 555 -17.57 -13.21 38.17
N LEU A 556 -16.58 -12.33 38.04
CA LEU A 556 -15.17 -12.71 37.95
C LEU A 556 -14.63 -13.34 39.22
N SER A 557 -15.12 -12.94 40.40
CA SER A 557 -14.73 -13.52 41.68
C SER A 557 -15.06 -15.02 41.79
N GLY A 558 -16.10 -15.45 41.09
CA GLY A 558 -16.49 -16.85 40.95
C GLY A 558 -15.52 -17.73 40.17
N MET A 559 -14.56 -17.17 39.43
CA MET A 559 -13.54 -17.90 38.67
C MET A 559 -12.36 -18.28 39.58
N LYS A 560 -12.54 -19.29 40.44
CA LYS A 560 -11.58 -19.62 41.51
C LYS A 560 -10.22 -20.10 41.03
N ASP A 561 -10.18 -20.80 39.89
CA ASP A 561 -8.95 -21.35 39.29
C ASP A 561 -8.20 -20.35 38.39
N THR A 562 -8.80 -19.21 38.05
CA THR A 562 -8.21 -18.15 37.24
C THR A 562 -7.45 -17.17 38.15
N ALA A 563 -6.18 -16.91 37.85
CA ALA A 563 -5.48 -15.78 38.46
C ALA A 563 -5.96 -14.48 37.81
N ILE A 564 -6.34 -13.48 38.61
CA ILE A 564 -6.81 -12.20 38.11
C ILE A 564 -5.84 -11.10 38.50
N ILE A 565 -5.25 -10.46 37.51
CA ILE A 565 -4.31 -9.35 37.66
C ILE A 565 -4.99 -8.08 37.15
N TYR A 566 -5.27 -7.14 38.03
CA TYR A 566 -5.85 -5.86 37.71
C TYR A 566 -4.76 -4.77 37.76
N ILE A 567 -4.44 -4.19 36.62
CA ILE A 567 -3.52 -3.06 36.52
C ILE A 567 -4.37 -1.79 36.50
N GLY A 568 -4.44 -1.09 37.65
CA GLY A 568 -5.33 0.06 37.79
C GLY A 568 -5.52 0.45 39.26
N ARG A 569 -6.52 1.33 39.51
CA ARG A 569 -6.80 1.89 40.85
C ARG A 569 -8.25 1.70 41.31
N LEU A 570 -8.94 0.71 40.77
CA LEU A 570 -10.36 0.49 41.05
C LEU A 570 -10.59 0.05 42.50
N GLU A 571 -11.26 0.86 43.32
CA GLU A 571 -11.55 0.60 44.71
C GLU A 571 -12.49 -0.61 44.89
N ALA A 572 -13.47 -0.75 43.99
CA ALA A 572 -14.37 -1.92 43.99
C ALA A 572 -13.60 -3.25 43.85
N PHE A 573 -12.54 -3.28 43.01
CA PHE A 573 -11.69 -4.46 42.89
C PHE A 573 -10.98 -4.80 44.19
N HIS A 574 -10.46 -3.79 44.87
CA HIS A 574 -9.80 -3.98 46.17
C HIS A 574 -10.77 -4.53 47.20
N THR A 575 -11.99 -4.01 47.25
CA THR A 575 -13.01 -4.39 48.25
C THR A 575 -13.54 -5.82 48.01
N ILE A 576 -13.85 -6.18 46.76
CA ILE A 576 -14.49 -7.46 46.42
C ILE A 576 -13.46 -8.59 46.35
N MET A 577 -12.30 -8.35 45.74
CA MET A 577 -11.30 -9.38 45.43
C MET A 577 -10.26 -9.58 46.54
N GLN A 578 -10.08 -8.60 47.44
CA GLN A 578 -9.04 -8.59 48.48
C GLN A 578 -7.65 -8.97 47.95
N PRO A 579 -7.12 -8.25 46.93
CA PRO A 579 -5.95 -8.67 46.19
C PRO A 579 -4.65 -8.44 46.94
N LYS A 580 -3.60 -9.19 46.58
CA LYS A 580 -2.22 -8.83 46.86
C LYS A 580 -1.88 -7.53 46.12
N LEU A 581 -1.37 -6.54 46.84
CA LEU A 581 -1.01 -5.26 46.27
C LEU A 581 0.45 -5.27 45.79
N VAL A 582 0.66 -4.77 44.57
CA VAL A 582 1.97 -4.51 43.96
C VAL A 582 2.00 -3.05 43.59
N HIS A 583 2.98 -2.29 44.09
CA HIS A 583 3.07 -0.85 43.86
C HIS A 583 4.18 -0.50 42.86
N LEU A 584 3.84 0.24 41.79
CA LEU A 584 4.78 0.73 40.80
C LEU A 584 5.30 2.11 41.17
N GLN A 585 6.61 2.33 41.01
CA GLN A 585 7.27 3.60 41.24
C GLN A 585 7.72 4.22 39.92
N PRO A 586 7.82 5.56 39.81
CA PRO A 586 8.41 6.18 38.66
C PRO A 586 9.90 5.82 38.52
N LEU A 587 10.36 5.73 37.29
CA LEU A 587 11.81 5.72 37.01
C LEU A 587 12.33 7.11 37.36
N GLY A 588 13.13 7.19 38.40
CA GLY A 588 13.75 8.44 38.84
C GLY A 588 14.72 9.02 37.80
#